data_d71d31784fe5bb9f91f40c1399ce0225
#
_entry.id   d71d31784fe5bb9f91f40c1399ce0225
#
_cell.length_a   1.000
_cell.length_b   1.000
_cell.length_c   1.000
_cell.angle_alpha   90.00
_cell.angle_beta   90.00
_cell.angle_gamma   90.00
#
_symmetry.space_group_name_H-M   'P 1'
#
loop_
_entity.id
_entity.type
_entity.pdbx_description
1 polymer ?
#
loop_
_entity_poly.entity_id
_entity_poly.type
_entity_poly.pdbx_seq_one_letter_code
_entity_poly.pdbx_strand_id
1 'polypeptide(L)'
;MKLALIKTAAVSIALIATIGSASACGIASANQFGWNQQAGITQLGNCNNTAVNQLGWSNTAAAISSGNFNTVVIGQDGALNTGLVGQNGHFNAGAVQQSGALNYGEVVQNGRFQTGAVIQSGVGHTGVLNQAGHGNTALIIQAN
;
A
#
# COMPACT_ATOMS: atom_id res chain seq x y z
N MET A 1 10.51 -1.33 -20.00
CA MET A 1 10.96 -1.10 -18.61
C MET A 1 10.53 0.31 -18.24
N LYS A 2 9.43 0.47 -17.52
CA LYS A 2 9.00 1.79 -17.03
C LYS A 2 9.63 2.04 -15.67
N LEU A 3 10.31 3.15 -15.58
CA LEU A 3 11.12 3.58 -14.44
C LEU A 3 10.23 3.90 -13.23
N ALA A 4 10.61 3.41 -12.05
CA ALA A 4 10.03 3.87 -10.79
C ALA A 4 10.36 5.35 -10.60
N LEU A 5 9.36 6.21 -10.51
CA LEU A 5 9.55 7.61 -10.25
C LEU A 5 9.63 7.84 -8.73
N ILE A 6 10.83 8.13 -8.26
CA ILE A 6 11.09 8.46 -6.85
C ILE A 6 11.16 9.99 -6.75
N LYS A 7 10.22 10.57 -6.03
CA LYS A 7 10.31 12.00 -5.64
C LYS A 7 10.57 12.08 -4.15
N THR A 8 11.73 12.62 -3.81
CA THR A 8 12.20 12.72 -2.43
C THR A 8 12.36 14.20 -2.03
N ALA A 9 11.72 14.60 -0.96
CA ALA A 9 12.06 15.82 -0.26
C ALA A 9 12.33 15.53 1.22
N ALA A 10 13.60 15.62 1.58
CA ALA A 10 14.25 15.72 2.89
C ALA A 10 14.21 14.54 3.90
N VAL A 11 15.40 14.05 4.14
CA VAL A 11 16.06 13.43 5.32
C VAL A 11 15.56 12.05 5.79
N SER A 12 16.44 11.06 5.58
CA SER A 12 16.35 9.65 5.96
C SER A 12 15.13 8.88 5.42
N ILE A 13 15.23 8.48 4.15
CA ILE A 13 14.23 7.68 3.47
C ILE A 13 14.83 6.32 3.14
N ALA A 14 14.18 5.25 3.56
CA ALA A 14 14.42 3.93 3.03
C ALA A 14 13.31 3.55 2.04
N LEU A 15 13.56 3.66 0.76
CA LEU A 15 12.70 3.13 -0.28
C LEU A 15 13.33 1.87 -0.87
N ILE A 16 12.63 0.75 -0.78
CA ILE A 16 12.96 -0.49 -1.48
C ILE A 16 11.83 -0.79 -2.44
N ALA A 17 12.09 -0.60 -3.74
CA ALA A 17 11.16 -1.00 -4.79
C ALA A 17 11.79 -2.14 -5.61
N THR A 18 11.17 -3.31 -5.58
CA THR A 18 11.53 -4.44 -6.45
C THR A 18 10.41 -4.69 -7.46
N ILE A 19 10.72 -4.49 -8.73
CA ILE A 19 9.82 -4.83 -9.83
C ILE A 19 10.37 -6.09 -10.47
N GLY A 20 9.67 -7.19 -10.35
CA GLY A 20 10.04 -8.47 -10.97
C GLY A 20 10.06 -8.40 -12.50
N SER A 21 10.88 -9.23 -13.11
CA SER A 21 11.05 -9.33 -14.56
C SER A 21 9.73 -9.71 -15.23
N ALA A 22 9.24 -8.86 -16.12
CA ALA A 22 8.16 -9.01 -17.09
C ALA A 22 6.92 -8.11 -16.91
N SER A 23 7.02 -7.01 -16.18
CA SER A 23 5.91 -6.04 -16.18
C SER A 23 6.00 -5.11 -17.39
N ALA A 24 5.26 -5.41 -18.45
CA ALA A 24 5.16 -4.54 -19.62
C ALA A 24 4.41 -3.23 -19.32
N CYS A 25 3.61 -3.16 -18.25
CA CYS A 25 2.73 -2.05 -17.91
C CYS A 25 2.58 -1.78 -16.40
N GLY A 26 3.39 -2.39 -15.54
CA GLY A 26 3.34 -2.14 -14.09
C GLY A 26 3.87 -0.75 -13.72
N ILE A 27 3.22 -0.10 -12.76
CA ILE A 27 3.61 1.20 -12.21
C ILE A 27 3.83 1.04 -10.72
N ALA A 28 5.00 1.46 -10.23
CA ALA A 28 5.27 1.58 -8.81
C ALA A 28 5.68 3.02 -8.51
N SER A 29 5.02 3.66 -7.57
CA SER A 29 5.36 5.00 -7.12
C SER A 29 5.36 5.10 -5.61
N ALA A 30 6.35 5.79 -5.05
CA ALA A 30 6.37 6.15 -3.64
C ALA A 30 6.75 7.61 -3.49
N ASN A 31 5.93 8.35 -2.76
CA ASN A 31 6.16 9.73 -2.38
C ASN A 31 6.23 9.81 -0.87
N GLN A 32 7.33 10.34 -0.35
CA GLN A 32 7.56 10.44 1.08
C GLN A 32 7.96 11.87 1.43
N PHE A 33 7.24 12.50 2.35
CA PHE A 33 7.51 13.85 2.85
C PHE A 33 7.54 13.85 4.37
N GLY A 34 8.66 14.25 4.94
CA GLY A 34 8.86 14.29 6.39
C GLY A 34 10.06 13.47 6.84
N TRP A 35 10.02 12.93 8.06
CA TRP A 35 11.18 12.34 8.71
C TRP A 35 11.00 10.85 8.95
N ASN A 36 12.08 10.07 8.70
CA ASN A 36 12.18 8.64 9.02
C ASN A 36 11.03 7.79 8.46
N GLN A 37 10.64 8.04 7.23
CA GLN A 37 9.58 7.27 6.58
C GLN A 37 10.17 6.06 5.84
N GLN A 38 9.43 4.97 5.81
CA GLN A 38 9.83 3.75 5.13
C GLN A 38 8.73 3.29 4.16
N ALA A 39 9.12 2.99 2.92
CA ALA A 39 8.22 2.41 1.94
C ALA A 39 8.87 1.21 1.24
N GLY A 40 8.18 0.09 1.22
CA GLY A 40 8.56 -1.09 0.47
C GLY A 40 7.51 -1.43 -0.59
N ILE A 41 7.90 -1.57 -1.85
CA ILE A 41 7.01 -1.97 -2.93
C ILE A 41 7.62 -3.17 -3.66
N THR A 42 6.85 -4.25 -3.75
CA THR A 42 7.21 -5.43 -4.54
C THR A 42 6.09 -5.76 -5.51
N GLN A 43 6.41 -5.81 -6.79
CA GLN A 43 5.45 -6.19 -7.84
C GLN A 43 5.99 -7.35 -8.67
N LEU A 44 5.22 -8.42 -8.78
CA LEU A 44 5.52 -9.61 -9.57
C LEU A 44 4.38 -9.88 -10.55
N GLY A 45 4.68 -10.11 -11.81
CA GLY A 45 3.69 -10.34 -12.87
C GLY A 45 3.38 -9.10 -13.70
N ASN A 46 2.23 -9.05 -14.35
CA ASN A 46 1.95 -8.04 -15.37
C ASN A 46 0.95 -6.98 -14.92
N CYS A 47 1.22 -5.72 -15.30
CA CYS A 47 0.27 -4.61 -15.16
C CYS A 47 -0.23 -4.35 -13.73
N ASN A 48 0.60 -4.62 -12.74
CA ASN A 48 0.30 -4.25 -11.36
C ASN A 48 0.58 -2.76 -11.14
N ASN A 49 -0.29 -2.08 -10.42
CA ASN A 49 -0.18 -0.66 -10.12
C ASN A 49 -0.11 -0.45 -8.61
N THR A 50 0.94 0.20 -8.14
CA THR A 50 1.13 0.48 -6.71
C THR A 50 1.49 1.93 -6.48
N ALA A 51 0.77 2.58 -5.58
CA ALA A 51 1.07 3.93 -5.11
C ALA A 51 1.17 3.97 -3.59
N VAL A 52 2.26 4.53 -3.09
CA VAL A 52 2.48 4.79 -1.66
C VAL A 52 2.73 6.28 -1.47
N ASN A 53 1.94 6.91 -0.62
CA ASN A 53 2.11 8.31 -0.22
C ASN A 53 2.21 8.40 1.29
N GLN A 54 3.32 8.95 1.79
CA GLN A 54 3.54 9.12 3.22
C GLN A 54 3.88 10.58 3.52
N LEU A 55 3.18 11.15 4.51
CA LEU A 55 3.40 12.50 5.00
C LEU A 55 3.53 12.46 6.53
N GLY A 56 4.56 13.13 7.08
CA GLY A 56 4.74 13.22 8.53
C GLY A 56 5.97 12.48 9.05
N TRP A 57 5.85 11.75 10.16
CA TRP A 57 6.99 11.19 10.89
C TRP A 57 6.89 9.68 11.08
N SER A 58 7.96 8.95 10.75
CA SER A 58 8.13 7.53 11.07
C SER A 58 6.98 6.64 10.61
N ASN A 59 6.39 6.93 9.47
CA ASN A 59 5.37 6.06 8.89
C ASN A 59 6.03 4.91 8.13
N THR A 60 5.41 3.74 8.18
CA THR A 60 5.87 2.53 7.49
C THR A 60 4.79 2.02 6.54
N ALA A 61 5.14 1.80 5.29
CA ALA A 61 4.26 1.23 4.29
C ALA A 61 4.91 0.03 3.60
N ALA A 62 4.16 -1.05 3.40
CA ALA A 62 4.59 -2.15 2.55
C ALA A 62 3.47 -2.60 1.62
N ALA A 63 3.80 -2.70 0.34
CA ALA A 63 2.89 -3.13 -0.71
C ALA A 63 3.49 -4.30 -1.49
N ILE A 64 2.80 -5.44 -1.50
CA ILE A 64 3.19 -6.62 -2.25
C ILE A 64 2.06 -6.97 -3.21
N SER A 65 2.36 -7.03 -4.49
CA SER A 65 1.40 -7.38 -5.53
C SER A 65 1.96 -8.50 -6.40
N SER A 66 1.29 -9.63 -6.44
CA SER A 66 1.67 -10.81 -7.22
C SER A 66 0.52 -11.23 -8.14
N GLY A 67 0.81 -11.44 -9.42
CA GLY A 67 -0.17 -11.78 -10.45
C GLY A 67 -0.38 -10.63 -11.43
N ASN A 68 -1.63 -10.45 -11.90
CA ASN A 68 -1.87 -9.49 -12.98
C ASN A 68 -2.98 -8.49 -12.66
N PHE A 69 -2.79 -7.24 -13.10
CA PHE A 69 -3.79 -6.20 -12.99
C PHE A 69 -4.26 -5.91 -11.55
N ASN A 70 -3.37 -6.06 -10.58
CA ASN A 70 -3.66 -5.71 -9.20
C ASN A 70 -3.36 -4.23 -8.94
N THR A 71 -4.17 -3.59 -8.11
CA THR A 71 -3.99 -2.18 -7.73
C THR A 71 -3.85 -2.04 -6.22
N VAL A 72 -2.78 -1.39 -5.78
CA VAL A 72 -2.52 -1.09 -4.37
C VAL A 72 -2.39 0.41 -4.16
N VAL A 73 -3.06 0.93 -3.14
CA VAL A 73 -2.89 2.31 -2.68
C VAL A 73 -2.67 2.34 -1.18
N ILE A 74 -1.58 2.96 -0.73
CA ILE A 74 -1.34 3.25 0.68
C ILE A 74 -1.14 4.75 0.85
N GLY A 75 -1.97 5.37 1.68
CA GLY A 75 -1.85 6.76 2.08
C GLY A 75 -1.69 6.88 3.59
N GLN A 76 -0.65 7.56 4.07
CA GLN A 76 -0.40 7.77 5.48
C GLN A 76 -0.10 9.24 5.74
N ASP A 77 -0.82 9.85 6.68
CA ASP A 77 -0.63 11.21 7.13
C ASP A 77 -0.54 11.23 8.67
N GLY A 78 0.53 11.81 9.20
CA GLY A 78 0.76 11.88 10.63
C GLY A 78 1.99 11.13 11.10
N ALA A 79 1.90 10.37 12.20
CA ALA A 79 3.07 9.79 12.83
C ALA A 79 2.91 8.32 13.21
N LEU A 80 3.98 7.54 13.02
CA LEU A 80 4.06 6.16 13.49
C LEU A 80 2.92 5.26 12.96
N ASN A 81 2.37 5.57 11.79
CA ASN A 81 1.37 4.74 11.16
C ASN A 81 2.02 3.58 10.38
N THR A 82 1.38 2.43 10.39
CA THR A 82 1.82 1.25 9.63
C THR A 82 0.70 0.78 8.70
N GLY A 83 0.98 0.78 7.40
CA GLY A 83 0.05 0.35 6.37
C GLY A 83 0.62 -0.79 5.53
N LEU A 84 -0.11 -1.91 5.45
CA LEU A 84 0.30 -3.09 4.71
C LEU A 84 -0.77 -3.50 3.70
N VAL A 85 -0.37 -3.76 2.46
CA VAL A 85 -1.28 -4.35 1.46
C VAL A 85 -0.58 -5.50 0.75
N GLY A 86 -1.17 -6.69 0.83
CA GLY A 86 -0.73 -7.89 0.14
C GLY A 86 -1.79 -8.39 -0.85
N GLN A 87 -1.45 -8.51 -2.13
CA GLN A 87 -2.35 -9.02 -3.16
C GLN A 87 -1.73 -10.18 -3.92
N ASN A 88 -2.47 -11.27 -4.03
CA ASN A 88 -2.08 -12.42 -4.84
C ASN A 88 -3.25 -12.85 -5.74
N GLY A 89 -3.05 -12.81 -7.04
CA GLY A 89 -4.06 -13.17 -8.03
C GLY A 89 -4.27 -12.11 -9.11
N HIS A 90 -5.53 -11.90 -9.50
CA HIS A 90 -5.83 -11.05 -10.64
C HIS A 90 -6.94 -10.05 -10.36
N PHE A 91 -6.79 -8.82 -10.84
CA PHE A 91 -7.81 -7.78 -10.78
C PHE A 91 -8.25 -7.45 -9.33
N ASN A 92 -7.34 -7.51 -8.38
CA ASN A 92 -7.62 -7.12 -7.01
C ASN A 92 -7.31 -5.63 -6.79
N ALA A 93 -8.12 -4.97 -5.97
CA ALA A 93 -7.90 -3.58 -5.56
C ALA A 93 -7.86 -3.50 -4.03
N GLY A 94 -6.73 -3.08 -3.48
CA GLY A 94 -6.51 -2.95 -2.04
C GLY A 94 -6.06 -1.55 -1.66
N ALA A 95 -6.63 -0.99 -0.58
CA ALA A 95 -6.23 0.31 -0.10
C ALA A 95 -6.11 0.37 1.42
N VAL A 96 -5.11 1.10 1.91
CA VAL A 96 -4.98 1.52 3.32
C VAL A 96 -4.82 3.03 3.35
N GLN A 97 -5.73 3.72 4.06
CA GLN A 97 -5.65 5.14 4.29
C GLN A 97 -5.64 5.42 5.79
N GLN A 98 -4.59 6.08 6.27
CA GLN A 98 -4.42 6.38 7.69
C GLN A 98 -4.14 7.87 7.90
N SER A 99 -4.84 8.47 8.88
CA SER A 99 -4.62 9.85 9.31
C SER A 99 -4.55 9.90 10.83
N GLY A 100 -3.52 10.54 11.37
CA GLY A 100 -3.29 10.61 12.82
C GLY A 100 -2.04 9.85 13.26
N ALA A 101 -2.13 9.11 14.36
CA ALA A 101 -0.93 8.48 14.91
C ALA A 101 -1.15 7.03 15.38
N LEU A 102 -0.08 6.21 15.30
CA LEU A 102 -0.06 4.85 15.83
C LEU A 102 -1.16 3.94 15.25
N ASN A 103 -1.62 4.20 14.04
CA ASN A 103 -2.61 3.37 13.38
C ASN A 103 -1.93 2.20 12.65
N TYR A 104 -2.55 1.03 12.70
CA TYR A 104 -2.16 -0.15 11.96
C TYR A 104 -3.29 -0.59 11.03
N GLY A 105 -3.02 -0.60 9.73
CA GLY A 105 -3.96 -1.06 8.71
C GLY A 105 -3.36 -2.15 7.84
N GLU A 106 -4.08 -3.24 7.64
CA GLU A 106 -3.65 -4.33 6.79
C GLU A 106 -4.77 -4.81 5.88
N VAL A 107 -4.46 -4.99 4.60
CA VAL A 107 -5.35 -5.60 3.61
C VAL A 107 -4.62 -6.76 2.94
N VAL A 108 -5.17 -7.96 3.04
CA VAL A 108 -4.67 -9.16 2.35
C VAL A 108 -5.75 -9.71 1.42
N GLN A 109 -5.43 -9.86 0.14
CA GLN A 109 -6.36 -10.35 -0.86
C GLN A 109 -5.75 -11.52 -1.64
N ASN A 110 -6.44 -12.66 -1.64
CA ASN A 110 -6.04 -13.86 -2.38
C ASN A 110 -7.16 -14.30 -3.31
N GLY A 111 -6.96 -14.18 -4.62
CA GLY A 111 -7.96 -14.59 -5.60
C GLY A 111 -8.17 -13.59 -6.73
N ARG A 112 -9.44 -13.34 -7.08
CA ARG A 112 -9.77 -12.50 -8.24
C ARG A 112 -10.90 -11.53 -7.96
N PHE A 113 -10.81 -10.33 -8.57
CA PHE A 113 -11.87 -9.31 -8.52
C PHE A 113 -12.27 -8.93 -7.10
N GLN A 114 -11.30 -8.85 -6.22
CA GLN A 114 -11.56 -8.44 -4.84
C GLN A 114 -11.32 -6.93 -4.67
N THR A 115 -12.15 -6.30 -3.87
CA THR A 115 -11.98 -4.90 -3.48
C THR A 115 -11.99 -4.79 -1.97
N GLY A 116 -10.94 -4.21 -1.40
CA GLY A 116 -10.81 -4.06 0.05
C GLY A 116 -10.19 -2.75 0.45
N ALA A 117 -10.70 -2.11 1.50
CA ALA A 117 -10.09 -0.91 2.05
C ALA A 117 -10.16 -0.86 3.57
N VAL A 118 -9.09 -0.32 4.17
CA VAL A 118 -9.04 0.05 5.59
C VAL A 118 -8.78 1.56 5.66
N ILE A 119 -9.69 2.29 6.31
CA ILE A 119 -9.63 3.73 6.50
C ILE A 119 -9.62 4.02 8.00
N GLN A 120 -8.58 4.68 8.48
CA GLN A 120 -8.41 4.98 9.90
C GLN A 120 -8.11 6.46 10.09
N SER A 121 -8.82 7.09 11.05
CA SER A 121 -8.61 8.49 11.41
C SER A 121 -8.61 8.63 12.93
N GLY A 122 -7.50 9.10 13.50
CA GLY A 122 -7.34 9.24 14.94
C GLY A 122 -6.08 8.54 15.46
N VAL A 123 -6.15 7.94 16.64
CA VAL A 123 -4.96 7.40 17.31
C VAL A 123 -5.16 5.94 17.73
N GLY A 124 -4.20 5.08 17.39
CA GLY A 124 -4.11 3.72 17.91
C GLY A 124 -5.12 2.73 17.32
N HIS A 125 -5.65 3.01 16.14
CA HIS A 125 -6.58 2.07 15.48
C HIS A 125 -5.85 0.87 14.88
N THR A 126 -6.47 -0.30 14.97
CA THR A 126 -6.02 -1.51 14.28
C THR A 126 -7.13 -2.05 13.39
N GLY A 127 -6.90 -2.11 12.09
CA GLY A 127 -7.82 -2.66 11.10
C GLY A 127 -7.14 -3.72 10.24
N VAL A 128 -7.67 -4.94 10.22
CA VAL A 128 -7.15 -6.05 9.41
C VAL A 128 -8.27 -6.60 8.54
N LEU A 129 -8.05 -6.59 7.24
CA LEU A 129 -8.98 -7.08 6.23
C LEU A 129 -8.36 -8.23 5.45
N ASN A 130 -8.93 -9.43 5.58
CA ASN A 130 -8.52 -10.59 4.83
C ASN A 130 -9.65 -11.04 3.89
N GLN A 131 -9.35 -11.15 2.60
CA GLN A 131 -10.29 -11.64 1.58
C GLN A 131 -9.67 -12.80 0.82
N ALA A 132 -10.46 -13.86 0.61
CA ALA A 132 -10.08 -14.99 -0.21
C ALA A 132 -11.23 -15.39 -1.14
N GLY A 133 -10.91 -15.78 -2.39
CA GLY A 133 -11.90 -16.24 -3.36
C GLY A 133 -12.12 -15.28 -4.52
N HIS A 134 -13.37 -15.02 -4.87
CA HIS A 134 -13.74 -14.29 -6.07
C HIS A 134 -14.84 -13.26 -5.78
N GLY A 135 -14.63 -12.02 -6.26
CA GLY A 135 -15.65 -10.98 -6.25
C GLY A 135 -16.00 -10.40 -4.87
N ASN A 136 -15.13 -10.53 -3.88
CA ASN A 136 -15.39 -10.02 -2.54
C ASN A 136 -15.18 -8.50 -2.45
N THR A 137 -16.04 -7.83 -1.71
CA THR A 137 -15.89 -6.42 -1.39
C THR A 137 -16.02 -6.21 0.12
N ALA A 138 -15.07 -5.52 0.73
CA ALA A 138 -15.10 -5.20 2.16
C ALA A 138 -14.43 -3.85 2.46
N LEU A 139 -14.93 -3.18 3.50
CA LEU A 139 -14.45 -1.88 3.94
C LEU A 139 -14.44 -1.84 5.48
N ILE A 140 -13.32 -1.41 6.05
CA ILE A 140 -13.18 -1.10 7.47
C ILE A 140 -12.98 0.41 7.60
N ILE A 141 -13.79 1.06 8.42
CA ILE A 141 -13.65 2.48 8.77
C ILE A 141 -13.58 2.61 10.29
N GLN A 142 -12.55 3.26 10.78
CA GLN A 142 -12.34 3.54 12.20
C GLN A 142 -12.00 5.02 12.38
N ALA A 143 -12.71 5.69 13.27
CA ALA A 143 -12.50 7.09 13.58
C ALA A 143 -12.84 7.40 15.05
N ASN A 144 -12.07 8.30 15.67
CA ASN A 144 -12.32 8.87 17.00
C ASN A 144 -11.90 10.34 17.05
#